data_67271dc8df5d7854447c692a0898a04b
#
_entry.id   67271dc8df5d7854447c692a0898a04b
#
_cell.length_a   1.000
_cell.length_b   1.000
_cell.length_c   1.000
_cell.angle_alpha   90.00
_cell.angle_beta   90.00
_cell.angle_gamma   90.00
#
_symmetry.space_group_name_H-M   'P 1'
#
loop_
_entity.id
_entity.type
_entity.pdbx_description
1 polymer ?
#
loop_
_entity_poly.entity_id
_entity_poly.type
_entity_poly.pdbx_seq_one_letter_code
_entity_poly.pdbx_strand_id
1 'polypeptide(L)'
;MIRNANQGAYAEYIALSSKMIIHKPPHLTAVQAAGVPENWMTAYQALFLEGGMKEGENVLIHAGASGVGGAAIQLASKYNRTTLEIPRSQVIR
;
A
#
# COMPACT_ATOMS: atom_id res chain seq x y z
N MET A 1 -14.80 1.19 -4.02
CA MET A 1 -13.33 1.35 -4.19
C MET A 1 -12.92 0.66 -5.48
N ILE A 2 -12.13 1.30 -6.30
CA ILE A 2 -11.75 0.84 -7.64
C ILE A 2 -10.29 0.42 -7.60
N ARG A 3 -10.03 -0.76 -8.11
CA ARG A 3 -8.67 -1.26 -8.30
C ARG A 3 -8.24 -0.96 -9.73
N ASN A 4 -7.26 -0.08 -9.93
CA ASN A 4 -6.63 0.19 -11.23
C ASN A 4 -7.59 0.37 -12.41
N ALA A 5 -8.11 1.57 -12.57
CA ALA A 5 -8.69 1.96 -13.86
C ALA A 5 -7.53 2.33 -14.81
N ASN A 6 -7.43 1.63 -15.94
CA ASN A 6 -6.39 1.92 -16.92
C ASN A 6 -6.45 3.36 -17.47
N GLN A 7 -7.63 3.98 -17.50
CA GLN A 7 -7.86 5.38 -17.92
C GLN A 7 -9.23 5.88 -17.43
N GLY A 8 -9.43 7.20 -17.40
CA GLY A 8 -10.74 7.82 -17.20
C GLY A 8 -11.20 7.99 -15.76
N ALA A 9 -10.29 7.87 -14.77
CA ALA A 9 -10.66 8.00 -13.36
C ALA A 9 -10.88 9.45 -12.89
N TYR A 10 -10.47 10.47 -13.67
CA TYR A 10 -10.80 11.88 -13.43
C TYR A 10 -12.19 12.19 -14.00
N ALA A 11 -13.22 11.55 -13.45
CA ALA A 11 -14.61 11.70 -13.90
C ALA A 11 -15.57 11.37 -12.76
N GLU A 12 -16.79 11.89 -12.84
CA GLU A 12 -17.85 11.57 -11.89
C GLU A 12 -18.40 10.16 -12.08
N TYR A 13 -18.30 9.64 -13.31
CA TYR A 13 -18.75 8.28 -13.68
C TYR A 13 -17.66 7.58 -14.47
N ILE A 14 -17.50 6.28 -14.21
CA ILE A 14 -16.57 5.41 -14.94
C ILE A 14 -17.19 4.03 -15.15
N ALA A 15 -17.04 3.49 -16.35
CA ALA A 15 -17.45 2.12 -16.65
C ALA A 15 -16.30 1.16 -16.39
N LEU A 16 -16.51 0.18 -15.51
CA LEU A 16 -15.48 -0.78 -15.10
C LEU A 16 -16.08 -2.19 -15.01
N SER A 17 -15.23 -3.19 -15.16
CA SER A 17 -15.59 -4.56 -14.84
C SER A 17 -15.91 -4.68 -13.35
N SER A 18 -17.00 -5.37 -13.00
CA SER A 18 -17.38 -5.65 -11.61
C SER A 18 -16.27 -6.37 -10.82
N LYS A 19 -15.42 -7.12 -11.50
CA LYS A 19 -14.27 -7.80 -10.90
C LYS A 19 -13.17 -6.83 -10.37
N MET A 20 -13.20 -5.57 -10.81
CA MET A 20 -12.25 -4.53 -10.37
C MET A 20 -12.80 -3.69 -9.22
N ILE A 21 -14.02 -3.95 -8.77
CA ILE A 21 -14.68 -3.19 -7.73
C ILE A 21 -14.52 -3.90 -6.38
N ILE A 22 -14.05 -3.17 -5.40
CA ILE A 22 -13.95 -3.62 -4.01
C ILE A 22 -14.89 -2.77 -3.16
N HIS A 23 -15.69 -3.39 -2.32
CA HIS A 23 -16.57 -2.67 -1.40
C HIS A 23 -15.75 -1.84 -0.41
N LYS A 24 -16.10 -0.57 -0.31
CA LYS A 24 -15.48 0.33 0.66
C LYS A 24 -15.93 -0.07 2.08
N PRO A 25 -14.99 -0.32 3.02
CA PRO A 25 -15.36 -0.51 4.42
C PRO A 25 -16.13 0.70 4.97
N PRO A 26 -17.17 0.50 5.79
CA PRO A 26 -18.04 1.60 6.26
C PRO A 26 -17.31 2.63 7.11
N HIS A 27 -16.27 2.23 7.83
CA HIS A 27 -15.48 3.10 8.70
C HIS A 27 -14.48 4.00 7.97
N LEU A 28 -14.24 3.79 6.66
CA LEU A 28 -13.36 4.65 5.87
C LEU A 28 -14.18 5.70 5.12
N THR A 29 -13.67 6.92 5.06
CA THR A 29 -14.17 7.94 4.13
C THR A 29 -13.82 7.56 2.69
N ALA A 30 -14.48 8.18 1.70
CA ALA A 30 -14.15 7.97 0.29
C ALA A 30 -12.69 8.33 -0.04
N VAL A 31 -12.19 9.42 0.55
CA VAL A 31 -10.81 9.89 0.38
C VAL A 31 -9.81 8.88 0.95
N GLN A 32 -10.04 8.40 2.16
CA GLN A 32 -9.19 7.38 2.77
C GLN A 32 -9.19 6.07 1.96
N ALA A 33 -10.37 5.62 1.55
CA ALA A 33 -10.51 4.41 0.74
C ALA A 33 -9.84 4.52 -0.63
N ALA A 34 -9.81 5.70 -1.23
CA ALA A 34 -9.14 5.93 -2.51
C ALA A 34 -7.61 5.76 -2.43
N GLY A 35 -7.00 6.04 -1.28
CA GLY A 35 -5.55 5.90 -1.06
C GLY A 35 -5.08 4.46 -0.78
N VAL A 36 -6.02 3.53 -0.56
CA VAL A 36 -5.65 2.16 -0.15
C VAL A 36 -5.19 1.27 -1.31
N PRO A 37 -5.92 1.11 -2.43
CA PRO A 37 -5.70 0.02 -3.36
C PRO A 37 -4.29 -0.05 -3.92
N GLU A 38 -3.76 1.06 -4.44
CA GLU A 38 -2.48 1.08 -5.12
C GLU A 38 -1.31 0.87 -4.14
N ASN A 39 -1.25 1.69 -3.09
CA ASN A 39 -0.14 1.67 -2.16
C ASN A 39 -0.07 0.37 -1.35
N TRP A 40 -1.21 -0.09 -0.84
CA TRP A 40 -1.26 -1.28 0.01
C TRP A 40 -1.07 -2.57 -0.78
N MET A 41 -1.59 -2.65 -1.99
CA MET A 41 -1.40 -3.81 -2.84
C MET A 41 0.06 -3.93 -3.28
N THR A 42 0.68 -2.82 -3.67
CA THR A 42 2.11 -2.79 -4.03
C THR A 42 2.98 -3.17 -2.84
N ALA A 43 2.71 -2.61 -1.66
CA ALA A 43 3.43 -2.96 -0.44
C ALA A 43 3.24 -4.44 -0.05
N TYR A 44 2.01 -4.96 -0.14
CA TYR A 44 1.72 -6.36 0.15
C TYR A 44 2.43 -7.30 -0.82
N GLN A 45 2.37 -7.00 -2.11
CA GLN A 45 3.06 -7.78 -3.13
C GLN A 45 4.56 -7.80 -2.89
N ALA A 46 5.18 -6.64 -2.67
CA ALA A 46 6.61 -6.54 -2.43
C ALA A 46 7.07 -7.29 -1.17
N LEU A 47 6.33 -7.17 -0.06
CA LEU A 47 6.71 -7.79 1.20
C LEU A 47 6.46 -9.32 1.22
N PHE A 48 5.29 -9.74 0.79
CA PHE A 48 4.84 -11.12 1.01
C PHE A 48 4.94 -11.99 -0.24
N LEU A 49 4.52 -11.52 -1.40
CA LEU A 49 4.49 -12.35 -2.61
C LEU A 49 5.86 -12.46 -3.25
N GLU A 50 6.59 -11.35 -3.36
CA GLU A 50 7.93 -11.32 -3.98
C GLU A 50 9.03 -11.48 -2.92
N GLY A 51 8.93 -10.74 -1.80
CA GLY A 51 9.92 -10.77 -0.73
C GLY A 51 9.82 -12.00 0.16
N GLY A 52 8.68 -12.69 0.17
CA GLY A 52 8.47 -13.90 0.96
C GLY A 52 8.60 -13.69 2.48
N MET A 53 8.34 -12.45 2.94
CA MET A 53 8.47 -12.05 4.35
C MET A 53 7.72 -13.00 5.28
N LYS A 54 8.39 -13.45 6.34
CA LYS A 54 7.85 -14.32 7.38
C LYS A 54 7.72 -13.56 8.70
N GLU A 55 6.92 -14.11 9.60
CA GLU A 55 6.75 -13.57 10.95
C GLU A 55 8.09 -13.56 11.70
N GLY A 56 8.39 -12.45 12.37
CA GLY A 56 9.60 -12.27 13.17
C GLY A 56 10.84 -11.80 12.41
N GLU A 57 10.79 -11.66 11.09
CA GLU A 57 11.92 -11.13 10.30
C GLU A 57 12.03 -9.61 10.43
N ASN A 58 13.27 -9.11 10.36
CA ASN A 58 13.54 -7.68 10.31
C ASN A 58 13.42 -7.19 8.86
N VAL A 59 12.70 -6.09 8.66
CA VAL A 59 12.47 -5.51 7.33
C VAL A 59 13.05 -4.11 7.27
N LEU A 60 13.86 -3.86 6.23
CA LEU A 60 14.37 -2.54 5.91
C LEU A 60 13.50 -1.92 4.82
N ILE A 61 12.88 -0.78 5.11
CA ILE A 61 12.00 -0.07 4.20
C ILE A 61 12.64 1.26 3.80
N HIS A 62 13.02 1.38 2.51
CA HIS A 62 13.48 2.63 1.94
C HIS A 62 12.32 3.56 1.62
N ALA A 63 12.52 4.88 1.83
CA ALA A 63 11.50 5.90 1.58
C ALA A 63 10.19 5.65 2.35
N GLY A 64 10.26 5.34 3.63
CA GLY A 64 9.13 5.05 4.49
C GLY A 64 8.05 6.15 4.53
N ALA A 65 8.41 7.40 4.26
CA ALA A 65 7.46 8.52 4.15
C ALA A 65 6.66 8.55 2.83
N SER A 66 6.91 7.65 1.88
CA SER A 66 6.10 7.51 0.67
C SER A 66 4.80 6.76 0.95
N GLY A 67 3.82 6.86 0.03
CA GLY A 67 2.56 6.13 0.17
C GLY A 67 2.75 4.61 0.28
N VAL A 68 3.59 4.03 -0.56
CA VAL A 68 3.92 2.59 -0.50
C VAL A 68 4.76 2.27 0.74
N GLY A 69 5.74 3.12 1.08
CA GLY A 69 6.57 2.96 2.27
C GLY A 69 5.73 2.98 3.55
N GLY A 70 4.83 3.94 3.69
CA GLY A 70 3.92 4.03 4.83
C GLY A 70 2.98 2.82 4.95
N ALA A 71 2.49 2.30 3.83
CA ALA A 71 1.70 1.06 3.82
C ALA A 71 2.56 -0.16 4.21
N ALA A 72 3.80 -0.24 3.70
CA ALA A 72 4.74 -1.31 4.01
C ALA A 72 5.12 -1.33 5.50
N ILE A 73 5.35 -0.16 6.12
CA ILE A 73 5.62 -0.05 7.56
C ILE A 73 4.44 -0.60 8.37
N GLN A 74 3.22 -0.21 8.05
CA GLN A 74 2.04 -0.69 8.75
C GLN A 74 1.83 -2.19 8.58
N LEU A 75 2.02 -2.73 7.39
CA LEU A 75 1.95 -4.16 7.13
C LEU A 75 3.04 -4.92 7.90
N ALA A 76 4.29 -4.49 7.78
CA ALA A 76 5.41 -5.12 8.48
C ALA A 76 5.23 -5.08 10.00
N SER A 77 4.83 -3.94 10.56
CA SER A 77 4.59 -3.78 12.01
C SER A 77 3.51 -4.70 12.55
N LYS A 78 2.53 -5.07 11.74
CA LYS A 78 1.48 -6.01 12.14
C LYS A 78 1.99 -7.45 12.22
N TYR A 79 2.92 -7.83 11.36
CA TYR A 79 3.45 -9.20 11.25
C TYR A 79 4.83 -9.35 11.90
N ASN A 80 5.57 -8.25 12.04
CA ASN A 80 6.92 -8.20 12.60
C ASN A 80 7.02 -7.18 13.73
N ARG A 81 7.86 -7.48 14.72
CA ARG A 81 8.09 -6.58 15.85
C ARG A 81 9.12 -5.49 15.58
N THR A 82 9.93 -5.63 14.54
CA THR A 82 10.99 -4.66 14.23
C THR A 82 10.94 -4.25 12.76
N THR A 83 10.70 -2.98 12.53
CA THR A 83 10.76 -2.35 11.20
C THR A 83 11.83 -1.27 11.25
N LEU A 84 12.81 -1.34 10.36
CA LEU A 84 13.82 -0.29 10.18
C LEU A 84 13.38 0.59 9.00
N GLU A 85 13.26 1.88 9.26
CA GLU A 85 12.90 2.88 8.27
C GLU A 85 14.10 3.75 7.94
N ILE A 86 14.38 3.95 6.64
CA ILE A 86 15.35 4.97 6.19
C ILE A 86 14.57 6.11 5.55
N PRO A 87 14.57 7.30 6.17
CA PRO A 87 13.99 8.50 5.56
C PRO A 87 14.71 8.85 4.26
N ARG A 88 13.97 9.40 3.30
CA ARG A 88 14.50 9.80 1.98
C ARG A 88 15.64 10.83 2.05
N SER A 89 15.75 11.56 3.16
CA SER A 89 16.75 12.60 3.39
C SER A 89 18.12 12.08 3.86
N GLN A 90 18.23 10.81 4.23
CA GLN A 90 19.51 10.22 4.65
C GLN A 90 20.08 9.34 3.53
N VAL A 91 20.47 9.97 2.43
CA VAL A 91 21.43 9.36 1.51
C VAL A 91 22.79 9.48 2.19
N ILE A 92 23.25 8.40 2.77
CA ILE A 92 24.66 8.30 3.20
C ILE A 92 25.48 8.28 1.92
N ARG A 93 26.22 9.35 1.68
CA ARG A 93 27.24 9.43 0.61
C ARG A 93 28.49 8.75 1.09
#